data_a3f4cbe007e2a5a05b5873c2f3567be9
#
_entry.id   a3f4cbe007e2a5a05b5873c2f3567be9
#
_cell.length_a   1.000
_cell.length_b   1.000
_cell.length_c   1.000
_cell.angle_alpha   90.00
_cell.angle_beta   90.00
_cell.angle_gamma   90.00
#
_symmetry.space_group_name_H-M   'P 1'
#
loop_
_entity.id
_entity.type
_entity.pdbx_description
1 polymer ?
#
loop_
_entity_poly.entity_id
_entity_poly.type
_entity_poly.pdbx_seq_one_letter_code
_entity_poly.pdbx_strand_id
1 'polypeptide(L)'
;MGSGIWSTDVYSAASRLRAAKGASAFAYSDSGARTVHDDLNPHGVAARESRDSSEHPASLAVAVLFDVTGSMGGVPRTLQTRLPDLLGLLLRKGYATDPQILFGAIGDATCDRAPLQVAQFESDNRMDEHLGKVLLEGGGGGQMTESYELAMYFMARHTSIDCYEKRGRRGYLFIIGDELPYPAVKRREVAGVIGDRLRRDIPTEDVVAELTRMYDVYFILPAGASHARNGHVLTAWRRLLGQNVLELDDLDAVCETIALTVGLGEDAVGLDEGLADLAEFGSTAQGPVSRALAGLERNAAVVDSPALGVSPGPRGALGPGGPSGPRGAGGALRPHGPDDPSAFGGGSGVTRL
;
A
#
# COMPACT_ATOMS: atom_id res chain seq x y z
N MET A 1 -8.42 -12.21 13.34
CA MET A 1 -8.83 -10.91 13.94
C MET A 1 -8.09 -10.72 15.24
N GLY A 2 -7.24 -9.70 15.30
CA GLY A 2 -6.35 -9.45 16.45
C GLY A 2 -7.10 -9.18 17.75
N SER A 3 -7.20 -10.16 18.59
CA SER A 3 -7.76 -10.05 19.94
C SER A 3 -6.69 -10.08 21.04
N GLY A 4 -5.42 -10.01 20.68
CA GLY A 4 -4.31 -10.02 21.62
C GLY A 4 -3.55 -8.69 21.60
N ILE A 5 -2.57 -8.57 22.51
CA ILE A 5 -1.67 -7.43 22.58
C ILE A 5 -0.25 -7.90 22.36
N TRP A 6 0.52 -7.14 21.57
CA TRP A 6 1.93 -7.40 21.35
C TRP A 6 2.72 -7.44 22.67
N SER A 7 3.58 -8.43 22.80
CA SER A 7 4.51 -8.57 23.92
C SER A 7 5.94 -8.71 23.41
N THR A 8 6.79 -7.74 23.72
CA THR A 8 8.22 -7.78 23.43
C THR A 8 8.92 -8.95 24.16
N ASP A 9 8.43 -9.31 25.35
CA ASP A 9 8.99 -10.45 26.11
C ASP A 9 8.71 -11.77 25.43
N VAL A 10 7.49 -11.96 24.90
CA VAL A 10 7.10 -13.15 24.12
C VAL A 10 7.93 -13.25 22.84
N TYR A 11 8.07 -12.14 22.11
CA TYR A 11 8.93 -12.08 20.92
C TYR A 11 10.37 -12.43 21.24
N SER A 12 10.95 -11.81 22.29
CA SER A 12 12.33 -12.04 22.70
C SER A 12 12.56 -13.49 23.15
N ALA A 13 11.60 -14.10 23.84
CA ALA A 13 11.66 -15.50 24.23
C ALA A 13 11.62 -16.42 23.00
N ALA A 14 10.73 -16.17 22.05
CA ALA A 14 10.63 -16.91 20.79
C ALA A 14 11.91 -16.77 19.94
N SER A 15 12.46 -15.56 19.83
CA SER A 15 13.70 -15.29 19.12
C SER A 15 14.90 -16.02 19.74
N ARG A 16 15.05 -15.99 21.08
CA ARG A 16 16.08 -16.75 21.79
C ARG A 16 15.93 -18.26 21.58
N LEU A 17 14.70 -18.78 21.61
CA LEU A 17 14.44 -20.20 21.38
C LEU A 17 14.80 -20.61 19.95
N ARG A 18 14.47 -19.77 18.95
CA ARG A 18 14.90 -20.00 17.56
C ARG A 18 16.42 -20.03 17.45
N ALA A 19 17.11 -19.05 18.02
CA ALA A 19 18.56 -18.97 18.01
C ALA A 19 19.21 -20.19 18.70
N ALA A 20 18.69 -20.62 19.86
CA ALA A 20 19.19 -21.80 20.58
C ALA A 20 19.03 -23.11 19.79
N LYS A 21 18.02 -23.19 18.92
CA LYS A 21 17.78 -24.33 18.03
C LYS A 21 18.52 -24.20 16.70
N GLY A 22 19.25 -23.13 16.43
CA GLY A 22 19.83 -22.83 15.13
C GLY A 22 18.76 -22.65 14.03
N ALA A 23 17.53 -22.33 14.42
CA ALA A 23 16.42 -22.15 13.49
C ALA A 23 16.38 -20.70 12.98
N SER A 24 16.09 -20.57 11.69
CA SER A 24 15.86 -19.29 11.04
C SER A 24 14.55 -18.65 11.48
N ALA A 25 14.47 -17.33 11.41
CA ALA A 25 13.21 -16.60 11.52
C ALA A 25 12.24 -16.95 10.38
N PHE A 26 12.76 -17.33 9.20
CA PHE A 26 12.00 -17.76 8.03
C PHE A 26 12.05 -19.30 7.86
N ALA A 27 11.67 -20.00 8.92
CA ALA A 27 11.77 -21.45 8.98
C ALA A 27 11.01 -22.17 7.84
N TYR A 28 9.89 -21.59 7.38
CA TYR A 28 9.13 -22.12 6.27
C TYR A 28 9.94 -22.09 4.96
N SER A 29 10.52 -20.96 4.64
CA SER A 29 11.39 -20.82 3.46
C SER A 29 12.60 -21.76 3.53
N ASP A 30 13.26 -21.81 4.69
CA ASP A 30 14.46 -22.64 4.90
C ASP A 30 14.15 -24.14 4.96
N SER A 31 12.89 -24.56 5.15
CA SER A 31 12.45 -25.95 5.04
C SER A 31 12.47 -26.51 3.61
N GLY A 32 12.77 -25.65 2.62
CA GLY A 32 12.71 -26.00 1.21
C GLY A 32 11.30 -25.99 0.63
N ALA A 33 10.38 -25.25 1.27
CA ALA A 33 9.02 -25.03 0.76
C ALA A 33 9.05 -24.49 -0.68
N ARG A 34 8.07 -24.89 -1.47
CA ARG A 34 7.94 -24.52 -2.88
C ARG A 34 6.61 -23.88 -3.24
N THR A 35 5.76 -23.67 -2.26
CA THR A 35 4.42 -23.07 -2.41
C THR A 35 4.21 -22.05 -1.32
N VAL A 36 3.28 -21.15 -1.53
CA VAL A 36 2.83 -20.22 -0.49
C VAL A 36 2.27 -21.01 0.70
N HIS A 37 2.59 -20.58 1.93
CA HIS A 37 1.99 -21.17 3.14
C HIS A 37 0.49 -20.89 3.17
N ASP A 38 -0.34 -21.83 3.61
CA ASP A 38 -1.81 -21.70 3.59
C ASP A 38 -2.31 -20.43 4.29
N ASP A 39 -1.72 -20.04 5.42
CA ASP A 39 -2.09 -18.82 6.15
C ASP A 39 -1.81 -17.53 5.36
N LEU A 40 -0.88 -17.57 4.42
CA LEU A 40 -0.47 -16.42 3.60
C LEU A 40 -1.00 -16.50 2.16
N ASN A 41 -1.68 -17.59 1.81
CA ASN A 41 -2.17 -17.80 0.47
C ASN A 41 -3.33 -16.82 0.17
N PRO A 42 -3.23 -15.97 -0.84
CA PRO A 42 -4.31 -15.05 -1.21
C PRO A 42 -5.43 -15.72 -2.00
N HIS A 43 -5.22 -16.94 -2.51
CA HIS A 43 -6.16 -17.59 -3.40
C HIS A 43 -7.48 -17.97 -2.69
N GLY A 44 -8.59 -17.43 -3.19
CA GLY A 44 -9.92 -17.67 -2.64
C GLY A 44 -10.21 -16.95 -1.32
N VAL A 45 -9.34 -16.04 -0.89
CA VAL A 45 -9.58 -15.21 0.30
C VAL A 45 -10.58 -14.12 -0.05
N ALA A 46 -11.71 -14.07 0.67
CA ALA A 46 -12.71 -13.04 0.49
C ALA A 46 -12.20 -11.67 0.97
N ALA A 47 -11.67 -11.60 2.18
CA ALA A 47 -11.01 -10.41 2.71
C ALA A 47 -10.05 -10.73 3.85
N ARG A 48 -8.97 -9.96 3.97
CA ARG A 48 -8.19 -9.80 5.19
C ARG A 48 -8.76 -8.63 5.97
N GLU A 49 -8.95 -8.79 7.27
CA GLU A 49 -9.78 -7.88 8.04
C GLU A 49 -9.03 -7.21 9.19
N SER A 50 -9.16 -5.88 9.28
CA SER A 50 -8.81 -5.10 10.47
C SER A 50 -10.11 -4.62 11.12
N ARG A 51 -10.45 -5.18 12.27
CA ARG A 51 -11.75 -4.99 12.92
C ARG A 51 -11.62 -4.45 14.34
N ASP A 52 -12.56 -3.60 14.68
CA ASP A 52 -12.76 -3.18 16.07
C ASP A 52 -13.21 -4.37 16.93
N SER A 53 -12.74 -4.39 18.15
CA SER A 53 -13.12 -5.37 19.17
C SER A 53 -13.27 -4.70 20.53
N SER A 54 -13.69 -5.46 21.55
CA SER A 54 -13.72 -4.94 22.93
C SER A 54 -12.33 -4.58 23.46
N GLU A 55 -11.27 -5.23 22.95
CA GLU A 55 -9.89 -4.99 23.32
C GLU A 55 -9.25 -3.90 22.48
N HIS A 56 -9.69 -3.73 21.23
CA HIS A 56 -9.20 -2.77 20.25
C HIS A 56 -10.39 -2.00 19.64
N PRO A 57 -10.99 -1.05 20.38
CA PRO A 57 -12.23 -0.38 19.95
C PRO A 57 -12.04 0.61 18.78
N ALA A 58 -10.82 0.99 18.49
CA ALA A 58 -10.47 1.96 17.44
C ALA A 58 -9.35 1.44 16.52
N SER A 59 -9.54 0.22 15.99
CA SER A 59 -8.52 -0.43 15.16
C SER A 59 -7.99 0.48 14.04
N LEU A 60 -6.67 0.53 13.87
CA LEU A 60 -5.99 1.20 12.77
C LEU A 60 -5.26 0.17 11.93
N ALA A 61 -5.63 0.05 10.66
CA ALA A 61 -5.00 -0.87 9.73
C ALA A 61 -3.65 -0.34 9.25
N VAL A 62 -2.59 -1.11 9.44
CA VAL A 62 -1.24 -0.84 8.93
C VAL A 62 -0.77 -2.06 8.15
N ALA A 63 -0.60 -1.95 6.84
CA ALA A 63 -0.11 -3.03 6.00
C ALA A 63 1.33 -2.74 5.54
N VAL A 64 2.20 -3.74 5.61
CA VAL A 64 3.60 -3.67 5.17
C VAL A 64 3.84 -4.81 4.19
N LEU A 65 3.93 -4.47 2.91
CA LEU A 65 4.23 -5.40 1.84
C LEU A 65 5.67 -5.19 1.37
N PHE A 66 6.43 -6.25 1.24
CA PHE A 66 7.83 -6.17 0.86
C PHE A 66 8.17 -7.17 -0.23
N ASP A 67 8.98 -6.72 -1.15
CA ASP A 67 9.53 -7.55 -2.19
C ASP A 67 10.49 -8.58 -1.59
N VAL A 68 10.38 -9.84 -2.03
CA VAL A 68 11.18 -10.98 -1.55
C VAL A 68 12.08 -11.56 -2.64
N THR A 69 12.26 -10.85 -3.74
CA THR A 69 13.13 -11.25 -4.84
C THR A 69 14.60 -11.01 -4.50
N GLY A 70 15.49 -11.50 -5.36
CA GLY A 70 16.92 -11.44 -5.10
C GLY A 70 17.49 -10.03 -5.01
N SER A 71 16.86 -9.05 -5.67
CA SER A 71 17.25 -7.64 -5.64
C SER A 71 17.19 -7.03 -4.23
N MET A 72 16.24 -7.48 -3.42
CA MET A 72 15.97 -6.97 -2.07
C MET A 72 16.82 -7.59 -0.96
N GLY A 73 17.47 -8.73 -1.21
CA GLY A 73 18.46 -9.34 -0.34
C GLY A 73 18.10 -9.42 1.14
N GLY A 74 18.53 -8.45 1.94
CA GLY A 74 18.40 -8.43 3.41
C GLY A 74 17.10 -7.86 3.96
N VAL A 75 16.26 -7.19 3.14
CA VAL A 75 15.07 -6.44 3.59
C VAL A 75 14.12 -7.28 4.47
N PRO A 76 13.69 -8.49 4.05
CA PRO A 76 12.78 -9.29 4.86
C PRO A 76 13.36 -9.64 6.25
N ARG A 77 14.66 -9.91 6.30
CA ARG A 77 15.35 -10.26 7.56
C ARG A 77 15.46 -9.06 8.48
N THR A 78 15.73 -7.89 7.93
CA THR A 78 15.76 -6.63 8.70
C THR A 78 14.39 -6.33 9.28
N LEU A 79 13.31 -6.39 8.50
CA LEU A 79 11.95 -6.20 8.99
C LEU A 79 11.63 -7.14 10.17
N GLN A 80 11.92 -8.42 10.03
CA GLN A 80 11.69 -9.40 11.10
C GLN A 80 12.48 -9.06 12.37
N THR A 81 13.75 -8.68 12.22
CA THR A 81 14.62 -8.35 13.35
C THR A 81 14.21 -7.05 14.05
N ARG A 82 13.74 -6.06 13.28
CA ARG A 82 13.38 -4.72 13.76
C ARG A 82 11.90 -4.58 14.15
N LEU A 83 11.10 -5.63 13.98
CA LEU A 83 9.67 -5.64 14.34
C LEU A 83 9.36 -5.13 15.74
N PRO A 84 10.18 -5.43 16.82
CA PRO A 84 9.96 -4.86 18.14
C PRO A 84 10.07 -3.35 18.19
N ASP A 85 10.93 -2.74 17.36
CA ASP A 85 11.13 -1.30 17.31
C ASP A 85 9.92 -0.62 16.70
N LEU A 86 9.39 -1.15 15.58
CA LEU A 86 8.14 -0.68 14.97
C LEU A 86 6.99 -0.66 15.97
N LEU A 87 6.74 -1.78 16.61
CA LEU A 87 5.64 -1.92 17.57
C LEU A 87 5.90 -1.15 18.87
N GLY A 88 7.17 -1.07 19.28
CA GLY A 88 7.58 -0.25 20.43
C GLY A 88 7.22 1.22 20.25
N LEU A 89 7.48 1.79 19.07
CA LEU A 89 7.14 3.17 18.75
C LEU A 89 5.64 3.36 18.59
N LEU A 90 4.97 2.52 17.78
CA LEU A 90 3.54 2.64 17.56
C LEU A 90 2.73 2.57 18.85
N LEU A 91 3.02 1.62 19.74
CA LEU A 91 2.23 1.36 20.94
C LEU A 91 2.72 2.14 22.15
N ARG A 92 4.04 2.11 22.47
CA ARG A 92 4.54 2.70 23.72
C ARG A 92 4.64 4.21 23.69
N LYS A 93 4.91 4.79 22.50
CA LYS A 93 4.88 6.25 22.30
C LYS A 93 3.49 6.75 21.91
N GLY A 94 2.56 5.84 21.63
CA GLY A 94 1.17 6.21 21.30
C GLY A 94 1.03 6.81 19.91
N TYR A 95 1.92 6.48 18.97
CA TYR A 95 1.83 6.95 17.58
C TYR A 95 0.61 6.41 16.85
N ALA A 96 0.09 5.28 17.30
CA ALA A 96 -1.15 4.72 16.81
C ALA A 96 -1.98 4.15 17.94
N THR A 97 -3.30 4.39 17.89
CA THR A 97 -4.25 3.72 18.79
C THR A 97 -4.67 2.41 18.13
N ASP A 98 -4.63 1.31 18.88
CA ASP A 98 -5.07 -0.03 18.44
C ASP A 98 -4.55 -0.45 17.04
N PRO A 99 -3.23 -0.36 16.74
CA PRO A 99 -2.71 -0.76 15.44
C PRO A 99 -2.88 -2.26 15.21
N GLN A 100 -3.38 -2.62 14.04
CA GLN A 100 -3.43 -3.99 13.54
C GLN A 100 -2.56 -4.07 12.29
N ILE A 101 -1.52 -4.90 12.34
CA ILE A 101 -0.49 -4.95 11.29
C ILE A 101 -0.66 -6.21 10.46
N LEU A 102 -0.64 -6.02 9.14
CA LEU A 102 -0.58 -7.07 8.14
C LEU A 102 0.78 -7.05 7.46
N PHE A 103 1.44 -8.20 7.39
CA PHE A 103 2.61 -8.38 6.55
C PHE A 103 2.27 -9.15 5.28
N GLY A 104 2.91 -8.79 4.17
CA GLY A 104 2.81 -9.51 2.93
C GLY A 104 4.13 -9.48 2.16
N ALA A 105 4.28 -10.42 1.24
CA ALA A 105 5.45 -10.54 0.39
C ALA A 105 5.05 -10.51 -1.08
N ILE A 106 5.86 -9.82 -1.88
CA ILE A 106 5.66 -9.60 -3.30
C ILE A 106 6.79 -10.28 -4.06
N GLY A 107 6.45 -11.00 -5.10
CA GLY A 107 7.33 -11.53 -6.12
C GLY A 107 6.73 -11.28 -7.49
N ASP A 108 7.23 -11.97 -8.52
CA ASP A 108 6.79 -11.80 -9.90
C ASP A 108 5.85 -12.94 -10.35
N ALA A 109 4.61 -12.60 -10.69
CA ALA A 109 3.62 -13.55 -11.20
C ALA A 109 4.01 -14.19 -12.55
N THR A 110 5.01 -13.66 -13.23
CA THR A 110 5.49 -14.20 -14.51
C THR A 110 6.53 -15.31 -14.35
N CYS A 111 7.23 -15.38 -13.21
CA CYS A 111 8.33 -16.32 -13.02
C CYS A 111 8.43 -16.94 -11.63
N ASP A 112 7.88 -16.32 -10.59
CA ASP A 112 8.01 -16.81 -9.23
C ASP A 112 6.92 -17.82 -8.85
N ARG A 113 7.25 -18.67 -7.85
CA ARG A 113 6.32 -19.69 -7.31
C ARG A 113 5.33 -19.11 -6.33
N ALA A 114 5.70 -18.01 -5.66
CA ALA A 114 4.93 -17.31 -4.64
C ALA A 114 4.81 -15.82 -4.94
N PRO A 115 4.15 -15.44 -6.06
CA PRO A 115 4.12 -14.05 -6.51
C PRO A 115 3.41 -13.10 -5.57
N LEU A 116 2.57 -13.61 -4.68
CA LEU A 116 1.89 -12.83 -3.66
C LEU A 116 1.62 -13.68 -2.42
N GLN A 117 1.96 -13.15 -1.28
CA GLN A 117 1.72 -13.76 0.02
C GLN A 117 1.15 -12.68 0.94
N VAL A 118 -0.02 -12.89 1.55
CA VAL A 118 -0.68 -11.87 2.36
C VAL A 118 -1.21 -12.47 3.66
N ALA A 119 -0.66 -12.04 4.79
CA ALA A 119 -1.10 -12.46 6.12
C ALA A 119 -2.45 -11.83 6.51
N GLN A 120 -2.92 -12.12 7.71
CA GLN A 120 -4.04 -11.44 8.35
C GLN A 120 -3.53 -10.20 9.11
N PHE A 121 -4.42 -9.23 9.35
CA PHE A 121 -4.18 -8.13 10.30
C PHE A 121 -4.18 -8.68 11.73
N GLU A 122 -3.13 -8.39 12.47
CA GLU A 122 -2.96 -8.85 13.84
C GLU A 122 -2.46 -7.72 14.75
N SER A 123 -2.83 -7.80 16.03
CA SER A 123 -2.39 -6.87 17.09
C SER A 123 -1.41 -7.51 18.08
N ASP A 124 -1.07 -8.78 17.89
CA ASP A 124 -0.25 -9.58 18.81
C ASP A 124 0.94 -10.28 18.14
N ASN A 125 1.60 -11.18 18.86
CA ASN A 125 2.80 -11.86 18.40
C ASN A 125 2.59 -12.83 17.21
N ARG A 126 1.36 -13.06 16.74
CA ARG A 126 1.10 -13.78 15.50
C ARG A 126 1.70 -13.10 14.28
N MET A 127 1.97 -11.80 14.36
CA MET A 127 2.73 -11.08 13.32
C MET A 127 4.12 -11.69 13.08
N ASP A 128 4.85 -12.06 14.14
CA ASP A 128 6.16 -12.74 14.04
C ASP A 128 6.02 -14.13 13.42
N GLU A 129 4.95 -14.86 13.78
CA GLU A 129 4.65 -16.16 13.20
C GLU A 129 4.34 -16.06 11.71
N HIS A 130 3.59 -15.03 11.28
CA HIS A 130 3.29 -14.80 9.88
C HIS A 130 4.55 -14.48 9.07
N LEU A 131 5.43 -13.63 9.58
CA LEU A 131 6.73 -13.39 8.94
C LEU A 131 7.55 -14.69 8.79
N GLY A 132 7.52 -15.55 9.80
CA GLY A 132 8.20 -16.85 9.76
C GLY A 132 7.67 -17.81 8.69
N LYS A 133 6.45 -17.60 8.19
CA LYS A 133 5.78 -18.40 7.14
C LYS A 133 5.99 -17.86 5.74
N VAL A 134 6.64 -16.70 5.58
CA VAL A 134 6.95 -16.14 4.27
C VAL A 134 7.93 -17.03 3.52
N LEU A 135 7.61 -17.32 2.27
CA LEU A 135 8.53 -17.94 1.32
C LEU A 135 9.39 -16.86 0.69
N LEU A 136 10.68 -16.88 0.95
CA LEU A 136 11.65 -16.00 0.32
C LEU A 136 12.03 -16.60 -1.04
N GLU A 137 11.65 -15.96 -2.13
CA GLU A 137 11.94 -16.46 -3.48
C GLU A 137 13.43 -16.47 -3.79
N GLY A 138 14.14 -15.39 -3.46
CA GLY A 138 15.59 -15.28 -3.66
C GLY A 138 16.03 -15.34 -5.12
N GLY A 139 15.09 -15.43 -6.04
CA GLY A 139 15.27 -15.42 -7.48
C GLY A 139 14.98 -14.05 -8.07
N GLY A 140 14.80 -14.01 -9.36
CA GLY A 140 14.38 -12.83 -10.13
C GLY A 140 14.44 -13.15 -11.61
N GLY A 141 13.47 -12.69 -12.39
CA GLY A 141 13.39 -12.92 -13.84
C GLY A 141 14.42 -12.16 -14.67
N GLY A 142 15.25 -11.31 -14.02
CA GLY A 142 16.23 -10.46 -14.71
C GLY A 142 15.62 -9.24 -15.40
N GLN A 143 14.32 -9.02 -15.25
CA GLN A 143 13.61 -7.80 -15.61
C GLN A 143 13.54 -6.88 -14.39
N MET A 144 13.39 -5.57 -14.61
CA MET A 144 13.23 -4.57 -13.55
C MET A 144 11.75 -4.33 -13.22
N THR A 145 10.95 -5.39 -13.13
CA THR A 145 9.51 -5.30 -12.84
C THR A 145 9.08 -6.45 -11.96
N GLU A 146 8.29 -6.13 -10.92
CA GLU A 146 7.67 -7.07 -10.02
C GLU A 146 6.16 -6.84 -9.93
N SER A 147 5.42 -7.83 -9.44
CA SER A 147 3.94 -7.77 -9.42
C SER A 147 3.37 -6.93 -8.29
N TYR A 148 3.89 -5.71 -8.10
CA TYR A 148 3.36 -4.75 -7.10
C TYR A 148 1.90 -4.39 -7.37
N GLU A 149 1.49 -4.28 -8.64
CA GLU A 149 0.12 -3.97 -9.03
C GLU A 149 -0.85 -5.08 -8.62
N LEU A 150 -0.40 -6.33 -8.61
CA LEU A 150 -1.19 -7.47 -8.14
C LEU A 150 -1.41 -7.40 -6.63
N ALA A 151 -0.37 -7.03 -5.87
CA ALA A 151 -0.45 -6.78 -4.44
C ALA A 151 -1.39 -5.59 -4.13
N MET A 152 -1.26 -4.49 -4.85
CA MET A 152 -2.15 -3.32 -4.73
C MET A 152 -3.61 -3.69 -5.05
N TYR A 153 -3.85 -4.52 -6.07
CA TYR A 153 -5.18 -5.04 -6.40
C TYR A 153 -5.77 -5.83 -5.22
N PHE A 154 -5.01 -6.74 -4.62
CA PHE A 154 -5.45 -7.50 -3.46
C PHE A 154 -5.81 -6.57 -2.30
N MET A 155 -4.95 -5.61 -1.97
CA MET A 155 -5.19 -4.67 -0.88
C MET A 155 -6.42 -3.79 -1.12
N ALA A 156 -6.69 -3.41 -2.36
CA ALA A 156 -7.86 -2.60 -2.71
C ALA A 156 -9.18 -3.37 -2.63
N ARG A 157 -9.17 -4.69 -2.89
CA ARG A 157 -10.41 -5.45 -3.08
C ARG A 157 -10.62 -6.62 -2.13
N HIS A 158 -9.55 -7.06 -1.48
CA HIS A 158 -9.55 -8.18 -0.55
C HIS A 158 -9.10 -7.78 0.85
N THR A 159 -9.28 -6.50 1.20
CA THR A 159 -9.18 -6.03 2.60
C THR A 159 -10.45 -5.30 3.01
N SER A 160 -10.76 -5.38 4.30
CA SER A 160 -11.90 -4.72 4.93
C SER A 160 -11.44 -4.17 6.27
N ILE A 161 -11.46 -2.84 6.40
CA ILE A 161 -10.81 -2.14 7.52
C ILE A 161 -11.78 -1.18 8.20
N ASP A 162 -12.03 -1.39 9.49
CA ASP A 162 -13.03 -0.62 10.26
C ASP A 162 -12.63 0.86 10.43
N CYS A 163 -11.33 1.19 10.43
CA CYS A 163 -10.89 2.58 10.43
C CYS A 163 -11.48 3.36 9.25
N TYR A 164 -11.58 2.74 8.08
CA TYR A 164 -12.18 3.36 6.91
C TYR A 164 -13.71 3.18 6.88
N GLU A 165 -14.20 1.95 7.03
CA GLU A 165 -15.62 1.62 6.87
C GLU A 165 -16.52 2.30 7.90
N LYS A 166 -16.06 2.40 9.16
CA LYS A 166 -16.82 2.99 10.24
C LYS A 166 -16.49 4.46 10.51
N ARG A 167 -15.24 4.86 10.30
CA ARG A 167 -14.74 6.18 10.72
C ARG A 167 -14.31 7.08 9.57
N GLY A 168 -14.33 6.57 8.31
CA GLY A 168 -13.84 7.31 7.13
C GLY A 168 -12.35 7.63 7.16
N ARG A 169 -11.59 7.00 8.08
CA ARG A 169 -10.16 7.21 8.27
C ARG A 169 -9.38 6.17 7.48
N ARG A 170 -8.46 6.61 6.63
CA ARG A 170 -7.64 5.69 5.84
C ARG A 170 -6.69 4.91 6.74
N GLY A 171 -6.44 3.65 6.38
CA GLY A 171 -5.33 2.88 6.91
C GLY A 171 -4.02 3.28 6.24
N TYR A 172 -2.92 2.65 6.64
CA TYR A 172 -1.60 2.86 6.04
C TYR A 172 -1.17 1.62 5.27
N LEU A 173 -0.60 1.84 4.09
CA LEU A 173 0.01 0.78 3.29
C LEU A 173 1.42 1.19 2.89
N PHE A 174 2.40 0.42 3.32
CA PHE A 174 3.78 0.56 2.92
C PHE A 174 4.16 -0.56 1.96
N ILE A 175 4.69 -0.18 0.81
CA ILE A 175 5.26 -1.10 -0.19
C ILE A 175 6.76 -0.86 -0.18
N ILE A 176 7.56 -1.89 0.10
CA ILE A 176 9.01 -1.80 0.17
C ILE A 176 9.57 -2.59 -1.00
N GLY A 177 10.29 -1.92 -1.90
CA GLY A 177 10.80 -2.54 -3.11
C GLY A 177 11.77 -1.64 -3.85
N ASP A 178 12.36 -2.16 -4.94
CA ASP A 178 13.35 -1.45 -5.73
C ASP A 178 13.12 -1.55 -7.25
N GLU A 179 11.96 -2.07 -7.67
CA GLU A 179 11.64 -2.29 -9.07
C GLU A 179 10.34 -1.58 -9.50
N LEU A 180 9.96 -1.72 -10.77
CA LEU A 180 8.79 -1.11 -11.35
C LEU A 180 7.55 -2.01 -11.16
N PRO A 181 6.35 -1.47 -10.98
CA PRO A 181 5.12 -2.24 -11.14
C PRO A 181 4.86 -2.51 -12.63
N TYR A 182 4.19 -3.60 -12.95
CA TYR A 182 3.64 -3.78 -14.30
C TYR A 182 2.59 -2.70 -14.60
N PRO A 183 2.40 -2.34 -15.88
CA PRO A 183 1.48 -1.25 -16.26
C PRO A 183 0.00 -1.60 -16.06
N ALA A 184 -0.31 -2.88 -15.86
CA ALA A 184 -1.68 -3.33 -15.66
C ALA A 184 -1.74 -4.65 -14.90
N VAL A 185 -2.68 -4.78 -13.99
CA VAL A 185 -3.09 -6.03 -13.35
C VAL A 185 -3.68 -6.96 -14.40
N LYS A 186 -3.05 -8.12 -14.60
CA LYS A 186 -3.46 -9.07 -15.63
C LYS A 186 -4.54 -10.01 -15.11
N ARG A 187 -5.65 -10.10 -15.83
CA ARG A 187 -6.77 -10.99 -15.47
C ARG A 187 -6.37 -12.46 -15.29
N ARG A 188 -5.33 -12.92 -16.00
CA ARG A 188 -4.83 -14.30 -15.89
C ARG A 188 -4.09 -14.51 -14.59
N GLU A 189 -3.28 -13.55 -14.17
CA GLU A 189 -2.53 -13.56 -12.91
C GLU A 189 -3.48 -13.48 -11.73
N VAL A 190 -4.46 -12.56 -11.77
CA VAL A 190 -5.51 -12.47 -10.77
C VAL A 190 -6.27 -13.80 -10.62
N ALA A 191 -6.65 -14.42 -11.74
CA ALA A 191 -7.37 -15.70 -11.70
C ALA A 191 -6.51 -16.84 -11.12
N GLY A 192 -5.21 -16.84 -11.39
CA GLY A 192 -4.29 -17.88 -10.91
C GLY A 192 -3.86 -17.70 -9.46
N VAL A 193 -3.58 -16.46 -9.06
CA VAL A 193 -2.99 -16.12 -7.75
C VAL A 193 -4.07 -15.80 -6.71
N ILE A 194 -5.10 -15.05 -7.08
CA ILE A 194 -6.14 -14.57 -6.15
C ILE A 194 -7.44 -15.37 -6.29
N GLY A 195 -7.77 -15.80 -7.51
CA GLY A 195 -8.97 -16.58 -7.78
C GLY A 195 -10.13 -15.78 -8.39
N ASP A 196 -9.98 -14.47 -8.55
CA ASP A 196 -11.02 -13.61 -9.14
C ASP A 196 -11.12 -13.76 -10.66
N ARG A 197 -12.32 -13.48 -11.18
CA ARG A 197 -12.59 -13.52 -12.61
C ARG A 197 -12.81 -12.12 -13.17
N LEU A 198 -11.76 -11.52 -13.69
CA LEU A 198 -11.83 -10.22 -14.35
C LEU A 198 -12.26 -10.36 -15.81
N ARG A 199 -13.07 -9.40 -16.29
CA ARG A 199 -13.47 -9.32 -17.70
C ARG A 199 -12.32 -8.83 -18.58
N ARG A 200 -11.46 -7.96 -18.07
CA ARG A 200 -10.31 -7.35 -18.77
C ARG A 200 -9.18 -7.07 -17.77
N ASP A 201 -7.99 -6.82 -18.28
CA ASP A 201 -6.88 -6.29 -17.51
C ASP A 201 -7.25 -4.88 -17.00
N ILE A 202 -6.71 -4.50 -15.84
CA ILE A 202 -6.99 -3.21 -15.19
C ILE A 202 -5.68 -2.40 -15.18
N PRO A 203 -5.66 -1.17 -15.71
CA PRO A 203 -4.51 -0.29 -15.60
C PRO A 203 -4.06 -0.11 -14.14
N THR A 204 -2.76 -0.12 -13.89
CA THR A 204 -2.22 0.04 -12.53
C THR A 204 -2.63 1.36 -11.91
N GLU A 205 -2.71 2.43 -12.70
CA GLU A 205 -3.20 3.74 -12.25
C GLU A 205 -4.64 3.68 -11.70
N ASP A 206 -5.52 2.87 -12.32
CA ASP A 206 -6.90 2.69 -11.85
C ASP A 206 -6.93 1.94 -10.51
N VAL A 207 -6.06 0.94 -10.33
CA VAL A 207 -5.94 0.20 -9.07
C VAL A 207 -5.40 1.10 -7.96
N VAL A 208 -4.40 1.93 -8.24
CA VAL A 208 -3.87 2.91 -7.29
C VAL A 208 -4.96 3.91 -6.89
N ALA A 209 -5.74 4.42 -7.84
CA ALA A 209 -6.85 5.32 -7.56
C ALA A 209 -7.96 4.67 -6.71
N GLU A 210 -8.19 3.37 -6.85
CA GLU A 210 -9.11 2.60 -6.00
C GLU A 210 -8.53 2.42 -4.58
N LEU A 211 -7.27 2.01 -4.49
CA LEU A 211 -6.54 1.73 -3.26
C LEU A 211 -6.41 2.97 -2.36
N THR A 212 -6.07 4.12 -2.93
CA THR A 212 -5.85 5.37 -2.20
C THR A 212 -7.11 5.98 -1.60
N ARG A 213 -8.29 5.41 -1.87
CA ARG A 213 -9.51 5.76 -1.14
C ARG A 213 -9.50 5.22 0.29
N MET A 214 -8.90 4.03 0.49
CA MET A 214 -8.91 3.30 1.75
C MET A 214 -7.59 3.42 2.52
N TYR A 215 -6.49 3.66 1.82
CA TYR A 215 -5.15 3.70 2.39
C TYR A 215 -4.38 4.96 2.00
N ASP A 216 -3.59 5.46 2.93
CA ASP A 216 -2.44 6.31 2.64
C ASP A 216 -1.30 5.37 2.22
N VAL A 217 -0.96 5.41 0.93
CA VAL A 217 -0.04 4.46 0.31
C VAL A 217 1.34 5.09 0.19
N TYR A 218 2.35 4.40 0.70
CA TYR A 218 3.76 4.80 0.65
C TYR A 218 4.58 3.74 -0.06
N PHE A 219 5.53 4.19 -0.88
CA PHE A 219 6.57 3.33 -1.43
C PHE A 219 7.91 3.66 -0.78
N ILE A 220 8.57 2.67 -0.20
CA ILE A 220 9.90 2.80 0.42
C ILE A 220 10.92 2.15 -0.51
N LEU A 221 11.86 2.96 -0.99
CA LEU A 221 13.00 2.53 -1.80
C LEU A 221 14.23 2.42 -0.90
N PRO A 222 14.65 1.20 -0.47
CA PRO A 222 15.74 1.03 0.48
C PRO A 222 17.10 1.09 -0.21
N ALA A 223 18.04 1.81 0.39
CA ALA A 223 19.46 1.73 -0.01
C ALA A 223 19.99 0.30 0.17
N GLY A 224 20.87 -0.09 -0.73
CA GLY A 224 21.45 -1.44 -0.72
C GLY A 224 20.69 -2.44 -1.59
N ALA A 225 19.44 -2.16 -1.97
CA ALA A 225 18.76 -2.90 -3.01
C ALA A 225 19.39 -2.62 -4.39
N SER A 226 19.26 -3.56 -5.32
CA SER A 226 19.99 -3.52 -6.60
C SER A 226 19.65 -2.31 -7.45
N HIS A 227 18.39 -1.85 -7.39
CA HIS A 227 17.86 -0.73 -8.19
C HIS A 227 17.62 0.55 -7.39
N ALA A 228 18.09 0.63 -6.12
CA ALA A 228 17.89 1.77 -5.22
C ALA A 228 18.29 3.14 -5.80
N ARG A 229 19.23 3.17 -6.74
CA ARG A 229 19.71 4.40 -7.39
C ARG A 229 19.16 4.60 -8.81
N ASN A 230 18.21 3.78 -9.22
CA ASN A 230 17.63 3.88 -10.55
C ASN A 230 16.59 5.00 -10.61
N GLY A 231 16.95 6.13 -11.22
CA GLY A 231 16.04 7.29 -11.36
C GLY A 231 14.75 6.98 -12.14
N HIS A 232 14.74 5.92 -12.96
CA HIS A 232 13.52 5.51 -13.67
C HIS A 232 12.50 4.88 -12.72
N VAL A 233 12.95 4.02 -11.81
CA VAL A 233 12.10 3.44 -10.74
C VAL A 233 11.48 4.56 -9.90
N LEU A 234 12.32 5.46 -9.40
CA LEU A 234 11.88 6.59 -8.58
C LEU A 234 10.86 7.47 -9.30
N THR A 235 11.12 7.79 -10.59
CA THR A 235 10.21 8.61 -11.40
C THR A 235 8.85 7.93 -11.60
N ALA A 236 8.85 6.63 -11.88
CA ALA A 236 7.63 5.87 -12.09
C ALA A 236 6.77 5.81 -10.81
N TRP A 237 7.37 5.54 -9.66
CA TRP A 237 6.64 5.52 -8.39
C TRP A 237 6.15 6.91 -7.98
N ARG A 238 6.95 7.97 -8.19
CA ARG A 238 6.50 9.35 -7.95
C ARG A 238 5.35 9.78 -8.86
N ARG A 239 5.25 9.23 -10.06
CA ARG A 239 4.09 9.45 -10.93
C ARG A 239 2.82 8.82 -10.35
N LEU A 240 2.92 7.65 -9.71
CA LEU A 240 1.79 6.93 -9.13
C LEU A 240 1.37 7.47 -7.75
N LEU A 241 2.35 7.77 -6.88
CA LEU A 241 2.12 8.05 -5.45
C LEU A 241 2.54 9.47 -5.02
N GLY A 242 3.02 10.28 -5.96
CA GLY A 242 3.44 11.65 -5.66
C GLY A 242 4.61 11.70 -4.68
N GLN A 243 4.42 12.42 -3.60
CA GLN A 243 5.42 12.59 -2.53
C GLN A 243 5.55 11.41 -1.58
N ASN A 244 4.61 10.46 -1.62
CA ASN A 244 4.61 9.29 -0.75
C ASN A 244 5.64 8.23 -1.20
N VAL A 245 6.72 8.67 -1.82
CA VAL A 245 7.87 7.84 -2.20
C VAL A 245 9.05 8.24 -1.33
N LEU A 246 9.41 7.35 -0.42
CA LEU A 246 10.42 7.54 0.61
C LEU A 246 11.72 6.87 0.19
N GLU A 247 12.77 7.64 -0.03
CA GLU A 247 14.11 7.13 -0.27
C GLU A 247 14.79 6.88 1.08
N LEU A 248 15.03 5.63 1.40
CA LEU A 248 15.63 5.23 2.68
C LEU A 248 17.09 4.83 2.46
N ASP A 249 18.02 5.63 2.98
CA ASP A 249 19.46 5.45 2.78
C ASP A 249 20.11 4.48 3.80
N ASP A 250 19.34 3.98 4.77
CA ASP A 250 19.74 2.96 5.72
C ASP A 250 18.57 1.98 5.95
N LEU A 251 18.74 0.73 5.53
CA LEU A 251 17.71 -0.29 5.64
C LEU A 251 17.32 -0.56 7.11
N ASP A 252 18.27 -0.44 8.05
CA ASP A 252 18.00 -0.68 9.47
C ASP A 252 17.01 0.34 10.06
N ALA A 253 16.78 1.47 9.37
CA ALA A 253 15.84 2.51 9.77
C ALA A 253 14.41 2.29 9.22
N VAL A 254 14.12 1.17 8.57
CA VAL A 254 12.82 0.94 7.90
C VAL A 254 11.64 0.94 8.87
N CYS A 255 11.78 0.31 10.03
CA CYS A 255 10.71 0.23 11.01
C CYS A 255 10.45 1.57 11.69
N GLU A 256 11.49 2.33 11.99
CA GLU A 256 11.37 3.68 12.52
C GLU A 256 10.75 4.64 11.49
N THR A 257 11.12 4.50 10.22
CA THR A 257 10.50 5.29 9.13
C THR A 257 9.00 5.00 9.03
N ILE A 258 8.58 3.74 9.07
CA ILE A 258 7.17 3.35 9.07
C ILE A 258 6.46 3.93 10.31
N ALA A 259 7.03 3.73 11.51
CA ALA A 259 6.41 4.19 12.75
C ALA A 259 6.20 5.71 12.79
N LEU A 260 7.24 6.48 12.40
CA LEU A 260 7.13 7.93 12.35
C LEU A 260 6.17 8.41 11.25
N THR A 261 6.16 7.75 10.10
CA THR A 261 5.18 8.09 9.05
C THR A 261 3.75 7.93 9.56
N VAL A 262 3.47 6.85 10.28
CA VAL A 262 2.15 6.66 10.92
C VAL A 262 1.91 7.72 11.98
N GLY A 263 2.86 7.97 12.88
CA GLY A 263 2.72 8.96 13.95
C GLY A 263 2.44 10.39 13.44
N LEU A 264 3.11 10.78 12.36
CA LEU A 264 2.87 12.06 11.67
C LEU A 264 1.48 12.11 11.02
N GLY A 265 1.08 11.01 10.34
CA GLY A 265 -0.23 10.93 9.69
C GLY A 265 -1.41 10.85 10.67
N GLU A 266 -1.15 10.42 11.89
CA GLU A 266 -2.13 10.37 12.99
C GLU A 266 -2.16 11.69 13.81
N ASP A 267 -1.32 12.68 13.48
CA ASP A 267 -1.10 13.90 14.27
C ASP A 267 -0.69 13.60 15.74
N ALA A 268 -0.09 12.42 15.96
CA ALA A 268 0.31 11.95 17.28
C ALA A 268 1.67 12.51 17.70
N VAL A 269 2.51 12.91 16.75
CA VAL A 269 3.87 13.40 16.98
C VAL A 269 4.31 14.31 15.83
N GLY A 270 5.09 15.36 16.13
CA GLY A 270 5.84 16.12 15.13
C GLY A 270 7.15 15.45 14.74
N LEU A 271 7.76 15.81 13.60
CA LEU A 271 9.01 15.15 13.16
C LEU A 271 10.14 15.33 14.17
N ASP A 272 10.38 16.55 14.66
CA ASP A 272 11.45 16.83 15.62
C ASP A 272 11.27 16.04 16.92
N GLU A 273 10.05 15.97 17.43
CA GLU A 273 9.70 15.19 18.60
C GLU A 273 9.89 13.69 18.35
N GLY A 274 9.40 13.19 17.20
CA GLY A 274 9.59 11.80 16.80
C GLY A 274 11.06 11.41 16.67
N LEU A 275 11.90 12.28 16.12
CA LEU A 275 13.35 12.05 16.06
C LEU A 275 14.00 12.03 17.45
N ALA A 276 13.51 12.86 18.38
CA ALA A 276 13.95 12.82 19.79
C ALA A 276 13.52 11.52 20.47
N ASP A 277 12.31 11.03 20.18
CA ASP A 277 11.82 9.73 20.64
C ASP A 277 12.72 8.58 20.17
N LEU A 278 13.17 8.59 18.93
CA LEU A 278 14.11 7.59 18.41
C LEU A 278 15.43 7.59 19.23
N ALA A 279 15.95 8.78 19.56
CA ALA A 279 17.15 8.89 20.39
C ALA A 279 16.94 8.31 21.79
N GLU A 280 15.79 8.58 22.41
CA GLU A 280 15.41 8.03 23.71
C GLU A 280 15.32 6.49 23.69
N PHE A 281 14.88 5.90 22.59
CA PHE A 281 14.88 4.45 22.37
C PHE A 281 16.27 3.87 22.08
N GLY A 282 17.30 4.71 22.00
CA GLY A 282 18.68 4.29 21.66
C GLY A 282 18.86 3.93 20.19
N SER A 283 17.91 4.31 19.31
CA SER A 283 18.06 4.15 17.87
C SER A 283 19.06 5.17 17.32
N THR A 284 19.84 4.79 16.34
CA THR A 284 20.74 5.67 15.57
C THR A 284 20.14 6.11 14.24
N ALA A 285 18.85 5.83 14.03
CA ALA A 285 18.16 6.01 12.76
C ALA A 285 17.68 7.46 12.50
N GLN A 286 17.90 8.42 13.43
CA GLN A 286 17.37 9.79 13.29
C GLN A 286 17.72 10.45 11.95
N GLY A 287 18.99 10.34 11.53
CA GLY A 287 19.47 10.92 10.29
C GLY A 287 18.79 10.32 9.05
N PRO A 288 18.83 9.00 8.85
CA PRO A 288 18.13 8.33 7.77
C PRO A 288 16.62 8.63 7.74
N VAL A 289 15.95 8.56 8.88
CA VAL A 289 14.50 8.81 8.99
C VAL A 289 14.17 10.27 8.64
N SER A 290 14.90 11.24 9.19
CA SER A 290 14.71 12.66 8.88
C SER A 290 14.82 12.93 7.37
N ARG A 291 15.83 12.35 6.71
CA ARG A 291 15.98 12.50 5.25
C ARG A 291 14.85 11.86 4.47
N ALA A 292 14.44 10.66 4.84
CA ALA A 292 13.34 9.95 4.19
C ALA A 292 12.01 10.72 4.30
N LEU A 293 11.73 11.35 5.45
CA LEU A 293 10.48 12.04 5.74
C LEU A 293 10.47 13.54 5.38
N ALA A 294 11.63 14.14 5.08
CA ALA A 294 11.74 15.58 4.76
C ALA A 294 10.83 16.04 3.59
N GLY A 295 10.42 15.13 2.71
CA GLY A 295 9.47 15.39 1.62
C GLY A 295 8.03 15.54 2.09
N LEU A 296 7.63 14.82 3.12
CA LEU A 296 6.26 14.83 3.64
C LEU A 296 5.96 16.12 4.41
N GLU A 297 6.87 16.59 5.26
CA GLU A 297 6.69 17.84 6.03
C GLU A 297 6.51 19.08 5.18
N ARG A 298 7.29 19.21 4.10
CA ARG A 298 7.21 20.41 3.23
C ARG A 298 5.83 20.63 2.64
N ASN A 299 5.05 19.58 2.50
CA ASN A 299 3.72 19.65 1.91
C ASN A 299 2.61 19.84 2.96
N ALA A 300 2.78 19.34 4.18
CA ALA A 300 1.93 19.67 5.30
C ALA A 300 1.95 21.19 5.55
N ALA A 301 3.13 21.81 5.55
CA ALA A 301 3.31 23.24 5.72
C ALA A 301 2.70 24.10 4.57
N VAL A 302 2.59 23.55 3.35
CA VAL A 302 1.98 24.25 2.19
C VAL A 302 0.46 24.21 2.25
N VAL A 303 -0.13 23.17 2.80
CA VAL A 303 -1.60 23.03 2.94
C VAL A 303 -2.13 23.94 4.06
N ASP A 304 -1.34 24.19 5.12
CA ASP A 304 -1.70 25.09 6.24
C ASP A 304 -1.43 26.56 5.97
N SER A 305 -0.84 26.94 4.84
CA SER A 305 -0.73 28.37 4.48
C SER A 305 -2.07 28.90 4.02
N PRO A 306 -2.72 29.81 4.78
CA PRO A 306 -3.97 30.41 4.33
C PRO A 306 -3.71 31.14 3.02
N ALA A 307 -4.48 30.82 1.99
CA ALA A 307 -4.46 31.52 0.71
C ALA A 307 -4.49 33.03 0.98
N LEU A 308 -3.38 33.71 0.64
CA LEU A 308 -3.30 35.17 0.70
C LEU A 308 -4.50 35.72 -0.02
N GLY A 309 -5.39 36.34 0.76
CA GLY A 309 -6.66 36.87 0.32
C GLY A 309 -6.47 37.84 -0.87
N VAL A 310 -7.07 37.48 -1.98
CA VAL A 310 -7.36 38.43 -3.05
C VAL A 310 -8.40 39.38 -2.49
N SER A 311 -7.97 40.59 -2.14
CA SER A 311 -8.85 41.68 -1.76
C SER A 311 -9.83 41.96 -2.91
N PRO A 312 -11.14 41.96 -2.68
CA PRO A 312 -12.08 42.43 -3.69
C PRO A 312 -11.93 43.94 -3.85
N GLY A 313 -11.51 44.37 -5.04
CA GLY A 313 -11.50 45.77 -5.41
C GLY A 313 -12.89 46.43 -5.31
N PRO A 314 -12.99 47.75 -5.13
CA PRO A 314 -14.24 48.44 -4.85
C PRO A 314 -15.20 48.37 -6.03
N ARG A 315 -16.43 47.91 -5.76
CA ARG A 315 -17.55 47.95 -6.72
C ARG A 315 -17.95 49.41 -6.96
N GLY A 316 -17.75 49.86 -8.20
CA GLY A 316 -18.32 51.10 -8.70
C GLY A 316 -19.85 51.01 -8.78
N ALA A 317 -20.52 51.98 -8.13
CA ALA A 317 -21.95 52.18 -8.21
C ALA A 317 -22.34 52.70 -9.61
N LEU A 318 -23.28 52.02 -10.27
CA LEU A 318 -24.04 52.60 -11.38
C LEU A 318 -25.54 52.51 -11.06
N GLY A 319 -26.15 53.67 -11.12
CA GLY A 319 -27.55 53.94 -10.83
C GLY A 319 -28.55 53.47 -11.90
N PRO A 320 -29.85 53.71 -11.70
CA PRO A 320 -30.93 52.98 -12.35
C PRO A 320 -31.45 53.65 -13.63
N GLY A 321 -31.81 52.85 -14.61
CA GLY A 321 -32.56 53.31 -15.81
C GLY A 321 -33.47 52.20 -16.31
N GLY A 322 -34.78 52.46 -16.24
CA GLY A 322 -35.91 51.59 -16.60
C GLY A 322 -36.23 51.55 -18.10
N PRO A 323 -37.50 51.28 -18.55
CA PRO A 323 -37.87 49.98 -19.09
C PRO A 323 -38.30 50.05 -20.58
N SER A 324 -38.47 48.91 -21.24
CA SER A 324 -39.51 48.68 -22.29
C SER A 324 -39.27 47.38 -23.05
N GLY A 325 -40.26 46.48 -23.04
CA GLY A 325 -40.45 45.29 -23.88
C GLY A 325 -40.90 45.67 -25.32
N PRO A 326 -41.65 44.82 -26.08
CA PRO A 326 -41.85 43.38 -26.04
C PRO A 326 -41.82 42.65 -27.42
N ARG A 327 -42.02 41.30 -27.41
CA ARG A 327 -42.70 40.43 -28.43
C ARG A 327 -41.95 39.89 -29.63
N GLY A 328 -42.21 38.59 -29.87
CA GLY A 328 -42.33 37.88 -31.13
C GLY A 328 -41.72 36.47 -31.03
N ALA A 329 -42.42 35.48 -30.69
CA ALA A 329 -43.35 34.54 -31.41
C ALA A 329 -42.67 33.71 -32.50
N GLY A 330 -42.75 32.40 -32.32
CA GLY A 330 -43.12 31.46 -33.37
C GLY A 330 -42.07 30.48 -33.85
N GLY A 331 -42.44 29.21 -33.76
CA GLY A 331 -42.00 28.22 -34.75
C GLY A 331 -41.61 26.82 -34.16
N ALA A 332 -42.62 26.06 -33.84
CA ALA A 332 -42.53 24.61 -33.72
C ALA A 332 -42.38 23.97 -35.09
N LEU A 333 -41.68 22.81 -35.19
CA LEU A 333 -42.09 21.64 -35.98
C LEU A 333 -41.16 20.45 -35.68
N ARG A 334 -41.78 19.39 -35.26
CA ARG A 334 -41.38 17.95 -35.32
C ARG A 334 -41.90 17.37 -36.64
N PRO A 335 -41.79 16.04 -36.91
CA PRO A 335 -40.75 15.02 -36.91
C PRO A 335 -40.71 14.26 -38.24
N HIS A 336 -39.77 13.34 -38.45
CA HIS A 336 -39.96 12.12 -39.24
C HIS A 336 -38.82 11.10 -38.99
N GLY A 337 -39.15 9.91 -38.53
CA GLY A 337 -38.52 8.64 -38.88
C GLY A 337 -39.33 7.97 -39.98
N PRO A 338 -39.21 6.66 -40.28
CA PRO A 338 -38.13 5.71 -40.13
C PRO A 338 -37.79 5.08 -41.51
N ASP A 339 -36.80 4.18 -41.63
CA ASP A 339 -36.86 3.01 -42.55
C ASP A 339 -35.60 2.14 -42.40
N ASP A 340 -35.85 0.90 -42.01
CA ASP A 340 -35.09 -0.33 -42.30
C ASP A 340 -35.73 -0.89 -43.62
N PRO A 341 -35.17 -1.80 -44.42
CA PRO A 341 -34.52 -3.06 -44.06
C PRO A 341 -33.54 -3.71 -45.09
N SER A 342 -32.82 -4.74 -44.62
CA SER A 342 -32.52 -6.02 -45.33
C SER A 342 -31.62 -5.96 -46.59
N ALA A 343 -30.71 -6.86 -46.89
CA ALA A 343 -30.63 -8.31 -46.84
C ALA A 343 -29.42 -8.82 -47.65
N PHE A 344 -29.12 -10.14 -47.48
CA PHE A 344 -28.31 -11.03 -48.33
C PHE A 344 -26.78 -10.87 -48.29
N GLY A 345 -25.97 -11.89 -48.19
CA GLY A 345 -26.10 -13.32 -48.26
C GLY A 345 -24.73 -13.96 -48.39
N GLY A 346 -24.53 -15.07 -47.79
CA GLY A 346 -24.15 -16.33 -48.39
C GLY A 346 -22.66 -16.65 -48.56
N GLY A 347 -22.28 -17.83 -48.07
CA GLY A 347 -21.27 -18.69 -48.68
C GLY A 347 -20.12 -19.10 -47.74
N SER A 348 -20.21 -20.16 -46.95
CA SER A 348 -19.85 -21.57 -47.15
C SER A 348 -18.37 -21.87 -47.48
N GLY A 349 -17.79 -22.82 -46.70
CA GLY A 349 -16.66 -23.67 -47.07
C GLY A 349 -15.64 -23.83 -45.92
N VAL A 350 -15.77 -24.80 -45.04
CA VAL A 350 -15.31 -26.21 -45.07
C VAL A 350 -13.80 -26.36 -45.34
N THR A 351 -12.98 -26.81 -44.44
CA THR A 351 -12.42 -28.14 -44.21
C THR A 351 -11.04 -28.06 -43.55
N ARG A 352 -10.94 -28.73 -42.40
CA ARG A 352 -9.89 -29.63 -41.86
C ARG A 352 -8.43 -29.50 -42.38
N LEU A 353 -7.50 -29.32 -41.46
CA LEU A 353 -6.63 -30.39 -40.88
C LEU A 353 -6.07 -29.95 -39.56
#